data_e22513e83a4395311510f8729f38a46a
#
_entry.id   e22513e83a4395311510f8729f38a46a
#
_cell.length_a   1.000
_cell.length_b   1.000
_cell.length_c   1.000
_cell.angle_alpha   90.00
_cell.angle_beta   90.00
_cell.angle_gamma   90.00
#
_symmetry.space_group_name_H-M   'P 1'
#
loop_
_entity.id
_entity.type
_entity.pdbx_description
1 polymer ?
#
loop_
_entity_poly.entity_id
_entity_poly.type
_entity_poly.pdbx_seq_one_letter_code
_entity_poly.pdbx_strand_id
1 'polypeptide(L)'
;MSPIKAIKAAYFSPSGGTKRAAVLLCEQFGLPAEYIDCTCPPAKLPAAIPVAKDELLVLALPVYGGFGPRVEGLFSQLRGQGGPCVILAAYGNRDYENALAAAARQMKEQGFVCVGGIAPITPHVSAPSLGAGRPDEEDMPVFAAFARKVLAACENEPLRPAALPGDADAPRKPLRPTGRSRDKERCNHCGRCVRVCPAGALNELLEVDSEKCINCMACRFACPTYAWQFDTTAVRACLEENFSARRAVEWFAE
;
A
#
# COMPACT_ATOMS: atom_id res chain seq x y z
N MET A 1 24.52 6.74 14.64
CA MET A 1 23.45 5.79 15.10
C MET A 1 23.96 4.34 15.08
N SER A 2 23.32 3.43 15.84
CA SER A 2 23.58 2.00 15.65
C SER A 2 23.10 1.60 14.24
N PRO A 3 23.80 0.69 13.54
CA PRO A 3 23.35 0.23 12.22
C PRO A 3 21.96 -0.41 12.32
N ILE A 4 21.19 -0.31 11.23
CA ILE A 4 19.88 -0.97 11.15
C ILE A 4 20.10 -2.49 11.20
N LYS A 5 19.36 -3.17 12.08
CA LYS A 5 19.51 -4.60 12.35
C LYS A 5 18.37 -5.44 11.81
N ALA A 6 17.18 -4.83 11.64
CA ALA A 6 15.98 -5.53 11.21
C ALA A 6 15.02 -4.57 10.50
N ILE A 7 14.04 -5.15 9.82
CA ILE A 7 12.97 -4.44 9.13
C ILE A 7 11.63 -4.81 9.77
N LYS A 8 10.77 -3.81 9.98
CA LYS A 8 9.33 -4.01 10.15
C LYS A 8 8.62 -3.53 8.91
N ALA A 9 7.97 -4.44 8.19
CA ALA A 9 7.22 -4.14 6.98
C ALA A 9 5.73 -4.15 7.27
N ALA A 10 5.16 -2.96 7.51
CA ALA A 10 3.72 -2.79 7.68
C ALA A 10 3.07 -2.53 6.32
N TYR A 11 2.11 -3.36 5.91
CA TYR A 11 1.48 -3.22 4.59
C TYR A 11 -0.04 -3.29 4.64
N PHE A 12 -0.67 -2.58 3.69
CA PHE A 12 -2.08 -2.74 3.34
C PHE A 12 -2.17 -3.28 1.90
N SER A 13 -2.75 -4.47 1.70
CA SER A 13 -2.67 -5.15 0.39
C SER A 13 -3.88 -6.02 0.07
N PRO A 14 -5.06 -5.43 -0.23
CA PRO A 14 -6.29 -6.19 -0.49
C PRO A 14 -6.21 -7.17 -1.67
N SER A 15 -5.40 -6.85 -2.69
CA SER A 15 -5.20 -7.68 -3.89
C SER A 15 -3.89 -8.48 -3.91
N GLY A 16 -3.05 -8.33 -2.88
CA GLY A 16 -1.75 -8.99 -2.80
C GLY A 16 -0.59 -8.25 -3.47
N GLY A 17 -0.83 -7.32 -4.39
CA GLY A 17 0.22 -6.63 -5.15
C GLY A 17 1.19 -5.82 -4.28
N THR A 18 0.67 -5.01 -3.37
CA THR A 18 1.50 -4.21 -2.45
C THR A 18 2.34 -5.09 -1.52
N LYS A 19 1.76 -6.18 -0.99
CA LYS A 19 2.50 -7.17 -0.17
C LYS A 19 3.66 -7.75 -0.96
N ARG A 20 3.41 -8.19 -2.20
CA ARG A 20 4.46 -8.74 -3.07
C ARG A 20 5.59 -7.73 -3.28
N ALA A 21 5.27 -6.47 -3.60
CA ALA A 21 6.27 -5.42 -3.77
C ALA A 21 7.05 -5.13 -2.48
N ALA A 22 6.38 -5.14 -1.31
CA ALA A 22 7.04 -4.95 -0.02
C ALA A 22 8.01 -6.10 0.32
N VAL A 23 7.63 -7.35 0.06
CA VAL A 23 8.50 -8.51 0.27
C VAL A 23 9.74 -8.42 -0.61
N LEU A 24 9.57 -8.18 -1.92
CA LEU A 24 10.67 -8.03 -2.86
C LEU A 24 11.62 -6.87 -2.49
N LEU A 25 11.08 -5.77 -1.96
CA LEU A 25 11.91 -4.67 -1.47
C LEU A 25 12.68 -5.06 -0.20
N CYS A 26 12.02 -5.69 0.77
CA CYS A 26 12.66 -6.10 2.02
C CYS A 26 13.82 -7.07 1.79
N GLU A 27 13.71 -7.98 0.82
CA GLU A 27 14.77 -8.89 0.42
C GLU A 27 16.03 -8.16 -0.05
N GLN A 28 15.89 -6.97 -0.66
CA GLN A 28 17.05 -6.19 -1.15
C GLN A 28 17.87 -5.53 -0.03
N PHE A 29 17.32 -5.40 1.17
CA PHE A 29 18.07 -4.88 2.32
C PHE A 29 19.02 -5.94 2.92
N GLY A 30 18.76 -7.23 2.70
CA GLY A 30 19.58 -8.32 3.27
C GLY A 30 19.48 -8.43 4.79
N LEU A 31 18.41 -7.92 5.40
CA LEU A 31 18.17 -7.89 6.84
C LEU A 31 16.94 -8.75 7.20
N PRO A 32 16.88 -9.30 8.43
CA PRO A 32 15.66 -9.96 8.91
C PRO A 32 14.45 -9.04 8.83
N ALA A 33 13.31 -9.54 8.34
CA ALA A 33 12.09 -8.77 8.17
C ALA A 33 10.90 -9.40 8.89
N GLU A 34 10.21 -8.61 9.70
CA GLU A 34 8.91 -8.92 10.29
C GLU A 34 7.81 -8.26 9.42
N TYR A 35 6.79 -9.04 9.05
CA TYR A 35 5.70 -8.55 8.21
C TYR A 35 4.41 -8.36 9.00
N ILE A 36 3.86 -7.15 8.98
CA ILE A 36 2.64 -6.76 9.69
C ILE A 36 1.54 -6.48 8.67
N ASP A 37 0.55 -7.39 8.62
CA ASP A 37 -0.60 -7.23 7.70
C ASP A 37 -1.66 -6.29 8.31
N CYS A 38 -1.71 -5.08 7.78
CA CYS A 38 -2.70 -4.05 8.13
C CYS A 38 -3.93 -4.08 7.20
N THR A 39 -4.13 -5.14 6.41
CA THR A 39 -5.28 -5.31 5.49
C THR A 39 -6.53 -5.78 6.26
N CYS A 40 -6.74 -5.27 7.45
CA CYS A 40 -7.89 -5.56 8.29
C CYS A 40 -8.38 -4.25 8.93
N PRO A 41 -9.58 -4.24 9.54
CA PRO A 41 -10.00 -3.08 10.32
C PRO A 41 -8.95 -2.74 11.40
N PRO A 42 -8.54 -1.47 11.53
CA PRO A 42 -7.47 -1.08 12.47
C PRO A 42 -7.70 -1.51 13.92
N ALA A 43 -8.96 -1.60 14.35
CA ALA A 43 -9.33 -2.11 15.68
C ALA A 43 -8.93 -3.58 15.93
N LYS A 44 -8.57 -4.35 14.90
CA LYS A 44 -8.09 -5.73 15.03
C LYS A 44 -6.56 -5.82 15.22
N LEU A 45 -5.86 -4.72 15.05
CA LEU A 45 -4.43 -4.63 15.28
C LEU A 45 -4.13 -4.32 16.76
N PRO A 46 -2.92 -4.62 17.25
CA PRO A 46 -2.48 -4.16 18.56
C PRO A 46 -2.62 -2.65 18.71
N ALA A 47 -2.94 -2.15 19.91
CA ALA A 47 -3.12 -0.72 20.18
C ALA A 47 -1.86 0.10 19.88
N ALA A 48 -0.69 -0.52 19.98
CA ALA A 48 0.59 0.06 19.59
C ALA A 48 1.50 -1.02 18.98
N ILE A 49 2.19 -0.65 17.92
CA ILE A 49 3.22 -1.45 17.24
C ILE A 49 4.51 -0.65 17.28
N PRO A 50 5.35 -0.85 18.28
CA PRO A 50 6.60 -0.12 18.41
C PRO A 50 7.60 -0.55 17.33
N VAL A 51 8.34 0.42 16.80
CA VAL A 51 9.49 0.21 15.92
C VAL A 51 10.71 0.82 16.61
N ALA A 52 11.71 0.01 16.89
CA ALA A 52 12.91 0.44 17.57
C ALA A 52 13.77 1.36 16.67
N LYS A 53 14.68 2.12 17.27
CA LYS A 53 15.55 3.05 16.51
C LYS A 53 16.53 2.34 15.56
N ASP A 54 16.87 1.11 15.85
CA ASP A 54 17.73 0.23 15.05
C ASP A 54 16.94 -0.69 14.12
N GLU A 55 15.63 -0.44 13.96
CA GLU A 55 14.75 -1.07 12.98
C GLU A 55 14.34 -0.06 11.89
N LEU A 56 14.30 -0.50 10.64
CA LEU A 56 13.74 0.27 9.52
C LEU A 56 12.26 -0.08 9.34
N LEU A 57 11.37 0.91 9.43
CA LEU A 57 9.98 0.70 9.02
C LEU A 57 9.88 0.79 7.49
N VAL A 58 9.39 -0.25 6.85
CA VAL A 58 8.90 -0.21 5.46
C VAL A 58 7.37 -0.11 5.51
N LEU A 59 6.82 1.07 5.24
CA LEU A 59 5.39 1.29 5.14
C LEU A 59 4.95 1.10 3.69
N ALA A 60 4.16 0.06 3.41
CA ALA A 60 3.72 -0.26 2.06
C ALA A 60 2.20 -0.13 1.91
N LEU A 61 1.78 0.68 0.93
CA LEU A 61 0.38 0.99 0.67
C LEU A 61 0.08 1.05 -0.83
N PRO A 62 -1.14 0.67 -1.26
CA PRO A 62 -1.60 0.90 -2.63
C PRO A 62 -2.09 2.33 -2.80
N VAL A 63 -2.01 2.82 -4.02
CA VAL A 63 -2.51 4.16 -4.37
C VAL A 63 -3.97 4.12 -4.78
N TYR A 64 -4.79 4.92 -4.13
CA TYR A 64 -6.21 5.14 -4.42
C TYR A 64 -6.48 6.62 -4.71
N GLY A 65 -6.65 6.98 -5.99
CA GLY A 65 -6.91 8.37 -6.39
C GLY A 65 -5.83 9.35 -5.96
N GLY A 66 -4.57 8.95 -6.09
CA GLY A 66 -3.41 9.78 -5.77
C GLY A 66 -2.97 9.81 -4.31
N PHE A 67 -3.60 9.03 -3.44
CA PHE A 67 -3.29 8.93 -2.02
C PHE A 67 -3.28 7.47 -1.55
N GLY A 68 -2.91 7.25 -0.29
CA GLY A 68 -3.13 5.97 0.38
C GLY A 68 -4.61 5.65 0.62
N PRO A 69 -4.93 4.43 1.11
CA PRO A 69 -6.30 4.00 1.37
C PRO A 69 -7.06 4.91 2.34
N ARG A 70 -8.36 5.09 2.11
CA ARG A 70 -9.26 5.86 3.00
C ARG A 70 -9.84 4.97 4.08
N VAL A 71 -8.99 4.41 4.91
CA VAL A 71 -9.39 3.64 6.09
C VAL A 71 -9.01 4.47 7.31
N GLU A 72 -10.01 4.85 8.10
CA GLU A 72 -9.79 5.62 9.32
C GLU A 72 -8.88 4.84 10.28
N GLY A 73 -7.87 5.51 10.83
CA GLY A 73 -6.91 4.88 11.73
C GLY A 73 -5.93 3.89 11.07
N LEU A 74 -5.91 3.79 9.73
CA LEU A 74 -4.94 2.93 9.05
C LEU A 74 -3.51 3.37 9.41
N PHE A 75 -2.72 2.40 9.86
CA PHE A 75 -1.34 2.58 10.35
C PHE A 75 -1.20 3.44 11.61
N SER A 76 -2.30 3.89 12.23
CA SER A 76 -2.25 4.74 13.43
C SER A 76 -1.64 4.05 14.66
N GLN A 77 -1.46 2.74 14.64
CA GLN A 77 -0.85 1.95 15.71
C GLN A 77 0.69 1.97 15.68
N LEU A 78 1.28 2.30 14.53
CA LEU A 78 2.75 2.36 14.40
C LEU A 78 3.32 3.48 15.29
N ARG A 79 4.38 3.17 16.01
CA ARG A 79 5.07 4.11 16.90
C ARG A 79 6.55 4.14 16.60
N GLY A 80 7.01 5.25 16.04
CA GLY A 80 8.42 5.56 15.88
C GLY A 80 8.98 6.27 17.12
N GLN A 81 10.28 6.14 17.32
CA GLN A 81 11.01 6.82 18.40
C GLN A 81 12.12 7.71 17.82
N GLY A 82 11.83 8.39 16.72
CA GLY A 82 12.82 9.09 15.91
C GLY A 82 13.58 8.16 14.95
N GLY A 83 13.15 6.91 14.82
CA GLY A 83 13.76 5.93 13.90
C GLY A 83 13.39 6.16 12.44
N PRO A 84 14.13 5.50 11.50
CA PRO A 84 13.92 5.68 10.07
C PRO A 84 12.69 4.93 9.55
N CYS A 85 12.03 5.51 8.55
CA CYS A 85 11.06 4.80 7.73
C CYS A 85 11.25 5.09 6.24
N VAL A 86 10.74 4.19 5.41
CA VAL A 86 10.56 4.38 3.97
C VAL A 86 9.13 4.10 3.57
N ILE A 87 8.65 4.82 2.54
CA ILE A 87 7.30 4.66 2.00
C ILE A 87 7.38 3.89 0.68
N LEU A 88 6.59 2.82 0.56
CA LEU A 88 6.36 2.12 -0.69
C LEU A 88 4.92 2.39 -1.14
N ALA A 89 4.76 3.18 -2.21
CA ALA A 89 3.46 3.51 -2.80
C ALA A 89 3.22 2.67 -4.07
N ALA A 90 2.61 1.48 -3.92
CA ALA A 90 2.32 0.59 -5.04
C ALA A 90 1.16 1.11 -5.89
N TYR A 91 1.35 1.26 -7.20
CA TYR A 91 0.33 1.79 -8.09
C TYR A 91 0.21 1.02 -9.40
N GLY A 92 -0.96 1.15 -10.05
CA GLY A 92 -1.32 0.42 -11.26
C GLY A 92 -0.94 1.15 -12.55
N ASN A 93 0.30 1.55 -12.73
CA ASN A 93 0.88 2.16 -13.93
C ASN A 93 0.32 3.53 -14.36
N ARG A 94 -0.73 4.09 -13.69
CA ARG A 94 -1.26 5.42 -14.01
C ARG A 94 -0.41 6.53 -13.38
N ASP A 95 -0.50 6.68 -12.06
CA ASP A 95 0.23 7.67 -11.28
C ASP A 95 0.10 7.39 -9.78
N TYR A 96 1.08 7.79 -8.98
CA TYR A 96 1.06 7.74 -7.52
C TYR A 96 0.78 9.11 -6.88
N GLU A 97 0.82 10.20 -7.66
CA GLU A 97 0.48 11.59 -7.29
C GLU A 97 1.03 11.99 -5.90
N ASN A 98 0.13 12.13 -4.90
CA ASN A 98 0.46 12.64 -3.56
C ASN A 98 0.74 11.54 -2.52
N ALA A 99 0.71 10.26 -2.91
CA ALA A 99 0.72 9.14 -1.97
C ALA A 99 1.99 9.08 -1.12
N LEU A 100 3.15 9.37 -1.71
CA LEU A 100 4.43 9.36 -0.99
C LEU A 100 4.49 10.48 0.07
N ALA A 101 4.20 11.73 -0.33
CA ALA A 101 4.23 12.87 0.58
C ALA A 101 3.20 12.74 1.72
N ALA A 102 1.98 12.31 1.40
CA ALA A 102 0.92 12.14 2.39
C ALA A 102 1.25 11.03 3.42
N ALA A 103 1.80 9.90 2.97
CA ALA A 103 2.21 8.84 3.87
C ALA A 103 3.41 9.23 4.73
N ALA A 104 4.39 9.95 4.17
CA ALA A 104 5.53 10.45 4.93
C ALA A 104 5.10 11.43 6.03
N ARG A 105 4.14 12.32 5.74
CA ARG A 105 3.57 13.21 6.77
C ARG A 105 2.92 12.41 7.90
N GLN A 106 2.10 11.40 7.59
CA GLN A 106 1.50 10.54 8.60
C GLN A 106 2.57 9.86 9.46
N MET A 107 3.64 9.34 8.86
CA MET A 107 4.72 8.70 9.62
C MET A 107 5.49 9.68 10.49
N LYS A 108 5.70 10.91 10.02
CA LYS A 108 6.31 11.98 10.83
C LYS A 108 5.48 12.27 12.09
N GLU A 109 4.16 12.37 11.97
CA GLU A 109 3.24 12.55 13.10
C GLU A 109 3.29 11.40 14.11
N GLN A 110 3.71 10.21 13.67
CA GLN A 110 3.90 9.02 14.50
C GLN A 110 5.34 8.83 15.00
N GLY A 111 6.17 9.84 14.84
CA GLY A 111 7.52 9.89 15.40
C GLY A 111 8.58 9.19 14.55
N PHE A 112 8.39 9.04 13.24
CA PHE A 112 9.41 8.53 12.31
C PHE A 112 10.10 9.66 11.53
N VAL A 113 11.30 9.35 11.04
CA VAL A 113 11.98 10.15 10.02
C VAL A 113 11.92 9.40 8.69
N CYS A 114 11.22 9.97 7.71
CA CYS A 114 11.09 9.33 6.40
C CYS A 114 12.35 9.58 5.56
N VAL A 115 13.22 8.58 5.43
CA VAL A 115 14.51 8.67 4.73
C VAL A 115 14.44 8.29 3.26
N GLY A 116 13.27 7.86 2.77
CA GLY A 116 13.09 7.55 1.35
C GLY A 116 11.67 7.11 0.99
N GLY A 117 11.39 7.12 -0.30
CA GLY A 117 10.14 6.65 -0.88
C GLY A 117 10.38 5.99 -2.23
N ILE A 118 9.60 4.96 -2.54
CA ILE A 118 9.64 4.23 -3.80
C ILE A 118 8.23 3.97 -4.31
N ALA A 119 8.02 4.13 -5.62
CA ALA A 119 6.73 3.95 -6.27
C ALA A 119 6.78 2.78 -7.28
N PRO A 120 6.70 1.52 -6.83
CA PRO A 120 6.68 0.37 -7.72
C PRO A 120 5.33 0.21 -8.41
N ILE A 121 5.40 -0.29 -9.65
CA ILE A 121 4.21 -0.66 -10.41
C ILE A 121 3.76 -2.07 -9.97
N THR A 122 2.46 -2.23 -9.82
CA THR A 122 1.79 -3.52 -9.54
C THR A 122 0.57 -3.66 -10.45
N PRO A 123 0.02 -4.86 -10.67
CA PRO A 123 -1.18 -5.03 -11.48
C PRO A 123 -2.33 -4.14 -10.98
N HIS A 124 -2.90 -3.35 -11.90
CA HIS A 124 -4.01 -2.45 -11.55
C HIS A 124 -5.27 -3.25 -11.23
N VAL A 125 -5.90 -3.02 -10.09
CA VAL A 125 -7.04 -3.83 -9.60
C VAL A 125 -8.24 -3.86 -10.57
N SER A 126 -8.47 -2.77 -11.31
CA SER A 126 -9.56 -2.67 -12.30
C SER A 126 -9.12 -2.96 -13.75
N ALA A 127 -7.82 -3.01 -14.03
CA ALA A 127 -7.24 -3.26 -15.35
C ALA A 127 -5.95 -4.11 -15.18
N PRO A 128 -6.06 -5.41 -14.85
CA PRO A 128 -4.91 -6.24 -14.47
C PRO A 128 -3.83 -6.43 -15.55
N SER A 129 -4.14 -6.13 -16.80
CA SER A 129 -3.18 -6.04 -17.91
C SER A 129 -2.12 -4.95 -17.68
N LEU A 130 -2.50 -3.83 -17.03
CA LEU A 130 -1.56 -2.78 -16.66
C LEU A 130 -0.71 -3.21 -15.47
N GLY A 131 0.59 -3.22 -15.65
CA GLY A 131 1.54 -3.68 -14.65
C GLY A 131 1.49 -5.19 -14.41
N ALA A 132 0.94 -5.98 -15.35
CA ALA A 132 0.90 -7.43 -15.24
C ALA A 132 2.29 -8.02 -14.99
N GLY A 133 2.40 -8.91 -13.99
CA GLY A 133 3.67 -9.55 -13.61
C GLY A 133 4.61 -8.68 -12.76
N ARG A 134 4.36 -7.37 -12.66
CA ARG A 134 5.25 -6.45 -11.92
C ARG A 134 4.99 -6.45 -10.39
N PRO A 135 6.03 -6.12 -9.60
CA PRO A 135 7.44 -5.91 -9.96
C PRO A 135 8.07 -7.18 -10.54
N ASP A 136 8.91 -7.05 -11.57
CA ASP A 136 9.57 -8.14 -12.27
C ASP A 136 11.11 -8.04 -12.19
N GLU A 137 11.83 -8.89 -12.92
CA GLU A 137 13.29 -8.94 -12.89
C GLU A 137 13.94 -7.62 -13.31
N GLU A 138 13.31 -6.85 -14.22
CA GLU A 138 13.83 -5.53 -14.65
C GLU A 138 13.70 -4.48 -13.53
N ASP A 139 12.78 -4.66 -12.58
CA ASP A 139 12.58 -3.76 -11.45
C ASP A 139 13.58 -4.02 -10.30
N MET A 140 14.12 -5.23 -10.19
CA MET A 140 14.99 -5.61 -9.07
C MET A 140 16.28 -4.79 -8.93
N PRO A 141 17.00 -4.42 -10.00
CA PRO A 141 18.15 -3.53 -9.87
C PRO A 141 17.80 -2.17 -9.26
N VAL A 142 16.59 -1.65 -9.56
CA VAL A 142 16.10 -0.37 -9.01
C VAL A 142 15.82 -0.52 -7.51
N PHE A 143 15.18 -1.62 -7.10
CA PHE A 143 14.93 -1.92 -5.68
C PHE A 143 16.25 -2.05 -4.91
N ALA A 144 17.23 -2.76 -5.47
CA ALA A 144 18.54 -2.92 -4.85
C ALA A 144 19.30 -1.58 -4.72
N ALA A 145 19.22 -0.70 -5.73
CA ALA A 145 19.83 0.63 -5.68
C ALA A 145 19.17 1.49 -4.59
N PHE A 146 17.84 1.49 -4.50
CA PHE A 146 17.10 2.18 -3.46
C PHE A 146 17.47 1.66 -2.07
N ALA A 147 17.49 0.33 -1.87
CA ALA A 147 17.83 -0.27 -0.58
C ALA A 147 19.24 0.15 -0.10
N ARG A 148 20.24 0.12 -0.98
CA ARG A 148 21.60 0.59 -0.65
C ARG A 148 21.62 2.05 -0.25
N LYS A 149 20.90 2.91 -0.99
CA LYS A 149 20.86 4.36 -0.68
C LYS A 149 20.17 4.62 0.66
N VAL A 150 19.08 3.91 0.95
CA VAL A 150 18.36 3.99 2.24
C VAL A 150 19.25 3.56 3.41
N LEU A 151 19.97 2.45 3.29
CA LEU A 151 20.89 2.02 4.36
C LEU A 151 21.98 3.05 4.62
N ALA A 152 22.56 3.63 3.57
CA ALA A 152 23.52 4.72 3.71
C ALA A 152 22.91 5.96 4.36
N ALA A 153 21.67 6.33 4.00
CA ALA A 153 20.95 7.45 4.64
C ALA A 153 20.68 7.20 6.12
N CYS A 154 20.49 5.94 6.53
CA CYS A 154 20.31 5.58 7.94
C CYS A 154 21.60 5.71 8.79
N GLU A 155 22.76 5.85 8.18
CA GLU A 155 24.02 6.11 8.89
C GLU A 155 24.18 7.58 9.31
N ASN A 156 23.41 8.49 8.72
CA ASN A 156 23.45 9.92 9.06
C ASN A 156 22.98 10.19 10.51
N GLU A 157 23.66 11.11 11.19
CA GLU A 157 23.25 11.58 12.50
C GLU A 157 23.30 13.13 12.56
N PRO A 158 22.16 13.78 12.74
CA PRO A 158 20.79 13.22 12.82
C PRO A 158 20.30 12.67 11.46
N LEU A 159 19.31 11.77 11.51
CA LEU A 159 18.60 11.34 10.30
C LEU A 159 17.99 12.54 9.57
N ARG A 160 18.07 12.54 8.25
CA ARG A 160 17.50 13.60 7.40
C ARG A 160 16.29 13.08 6.63
N PRO A 161 15.18 13.82 6.60
CA PRO A 161 14.03 13.42 5.82
C PRO A 161 14.29 13.61 4.32
N ALA A 162 13.95 12.60 3.52
CA ALA A 162 14.01 12.69 2.07
C ALA A 162 12.93 13.65 1.53
N ALA A 163 13.24 14.39 0.47
CA ALA A 163 12.26 15.18 -0.28
C ALA A 163 11.42 14.25 -1.16
N LEU A 164 10.19 13.99 -0.75
CA LEU A 164 9.26 13.14 -1.50
C LEU A 164 8.30 13.97 -2.35
N PRO A 165 8.00 13.54 -3.59
CA PRO A 165 7.09 14.25 -4.47
C PRO A 165 5.63 14.18 -3.99
N GLY A 166 4.85 15.17 -4.41
CA GLY A 166 3.43 15.30 -4.11
C GLY A 166 3.13 16.36 -3.06
N ASP A 167 1.85 16.68 -2.95
CA ASP A 167 1.31 17.61 -1.96
C ASP A 167 0.47 16.84 -0.94
N ALA A 168 0.96 16.76 0.29
CA ALA A 168 0.27 16.07 1.37
C ALA A 168 -1.06 16.75 1.78
N ASP A 169 -1.23 18.03 1.48
CA ASP A 169 -2.42 18.84 1.79
C ASP A 169 -3.41 18.93 0.63
N ALA A 170 -3.06 18.37 -0.54
CA ALA A 170 -3.96 18.37 -1.69
C ALA A 170 -5.32 17.72 -1.36
N PRO A 171 -6.41 18.26 -1.88
CA PRO A 171 -7.74 17.72 -1.63
C PRO A 171 -7.89 16.33 -2.25
N ARG A 172 -8.39 15.38 -1.48
CA ARG A 172 -8.67 14.03 -1.97
C ARG A 172 -9.86 14.03 -2.92
N LYS A 173 -9.66 13.54 -4.14
CA LYS A 173 -10.74 13.37 -5.11
C LYS A 173 -11.74 12.32 -4.60
N PRO A 174 -13.06 12.47 -4.84
CA PRO A 174 -14.04 11.45 -4.53
C PRO A 174 -13.67 10.10 -5.18
N LEU A 175 -13.90 9.00 -4.46
CA LEU A 175 -13.78 7.68 -5.06
C LEU A 175 -14.93 7.51 -6.05
N ARG A 176 -14.62 7.13 -7.30
CA ARG A 176 -15.66 6.81 -8.28
C ARG A 176 -16.37 5.53 -7.85
N PRO A 177 -17.72 5.53 -7.79
CA PRO A 177 -18.45 4.30 -7.54
C PRO A 177 -18.10 3.27 -8.62
N THR A 178 -17.76 2.05 -8.23
CA THR A 178 -17.70 0.91 -9.14
C THR A 178 -19.03 0.18 -9.08
N GLY A 179 -19.60 -0.15 -10.23
CA GLY A 179 -20.76 -1.02 -10.31
C GLY A 179 -20.41 -2.38 -9.70
N ARG A 180 -20.85 -2.62 -8.45
CA ARG A 180 -20.62 -3.92 -7.80
C ARG A 180 -21.94 -4.62 -7.58
N SER A 181 -21.90 -5.93 -7.76
CA SER A 181 -23.04 -6.80 -7.51
C SER A 181 -22.57 -8.08 -6.84
N ARG A 182 -23.49 -8.76 -6.19
CA ARG A 182 -23.25 -10.08 -5.64
C ARG A 182 -24.19 -11.08 -6.32
N ASP A 183 -23.62 -12.06 -6.97
CA ASP A 183 -24.35 -13.20 -7.50
C ASP A 183 -24.86 -14.06 -6.32
N LYS A 184 -26.20 -14.09 -6.16
CA LYS A 184 -26.83 -14.77 -5.03
C LYS A 184 -26.78 -16.28 -5.18
N GLU A 185 -26.75 -16.81 -6.40
CA GLU A 185 -26.70 -18.25 -6.68
C GLU A 185 -25.31 -18.83 -6.39
N ARG A 186 -24.26 -18.06 -6.69
CA ARG A 186 -22.89 -18.43 -6.35
C ARG A 186 -22.53 -18.25 -4.89
N CYS A 187 -23.25 -17.39 -4.18
CA CYS A 187 -22.90 -17.04 -2.82
C CYS A 187 -23.31 -18.15 -1.84
N ASN A 188 -22.33 -18.78 -1.21
CA ASN A 188 -22.56 -19.79 -0.16
C ASN A 188 -22.65 -19.21 1.28
N HIS A 189 -22.79 -17.92 1.42
CA HIS A 189 -22.92 -17.20 2.69
C HIS A 189 -21.82 -17.46 3.73
N CYS A 190 -20.59 -17.78 3.31
CA CYS A 190 -19.46 -18.10 4.22
C CYS A 190 -18.94 -16.91 5.06
N GLY A 191 -19.40 -15.69 4.84
CA GLY A 191 -19.03 -14.48 5.58
C GLY A 191 -17.57 -14.02 5.40
N ARG A 192 -16.76 -14.66 4.53
CA ARG A 192 -15.36 -14.32 4.37
C ARG A 192 -15.17 -12.86 3.93
N CYS A 193 -16.01 -12.37 3.01
CA CYS A 193 -15.97 -10.99 2.51
C CYS A 193 -16.21 -9.95 3.62
N VAL A 194 -17.04 -10.26 4.61
CA VAL A 194 -17.25 -9.40 5.79
C VAL A 194 -15.99 -9.35 6.64
N ARG A 195 -15.40 -10.52 6.93
CA ARG A 195 -14.21 -10.62 7.79
C ARG A 195 -12.98 -9.94 7.23
N VAL A 196 -12.83 -9.91 5.90
CA VAL A 196 -11.67 -9.29 5.24
C VAL A 196 -11.89 -7.83 4.84
N CYS A 197 -13.10 -7.28 5.05
CA CYS A 197 -13.36 -5.90 4.66
C CYS A 197 -12.57 -4.93 5.55
N PRO A 198 -11.53 -4.24 5.05
CA PRO A 198 -10.67 -3.42 5.90
C PRO A 198 -11.38 -2.14 6.39
N ALA A 199 -12.39 -1.69 5.66
CA ALA A 199 -13.18 -0.51 6.00
C ALA A 199 -14.45 -0.83 6.79
N GLY A 200 -14.72 -2.12 7.11
CA GLY A 200 -15.96 -2.53 7.78
C GLY A 200 -17.24 -2.17 7.00
N ALA A 201 -17.12 -2.07 5.68
CA ALA A 201 -18.23 -1.64 4.80
C ALA A 201 -19.23 -2.75 4.46
N LEU A 202 -19.00 -3.99 4.90
CA LEU A 202 -19.89 -5.13 4.68
C LEU A 202 -20.45 -5.61 6.01
N ASN A 203 -21.78 -5.70 6.11
CA ASN A 203 -22.47 -6.27 7.26
C ASN A 203 -22.69 -7.80 7.10
N GLU A 204 -23.24 -8.45 8.13
CA GLU A 204 -23.50 -9.90 8.13
C GLU A 204 -24.58 -10.32 7.10
N LEU A 205 -25.46 -9.41 6.70
CA LEU A 205 -26.44 -9.63 5.63
C LEU A 205 -25.82 -9.48 4.23
N LEU A 206 -24.51 -9.22 4.17
CA LEU A 206 -23.73 -8.98 2.94
C LEU A 206 -24.21 -7.73 2.18
N GLU A 207 -24.75 -6.77 2.89
CA GLU A 207 -25.07 -5.45 2.38
C GLU A 207 -23.85 -4.53 2.49
N VAL A 208 -23.70 -3.64 1.52
CA VAL A 208 -22.53 -2.77 1.44
C VAL A 208 -22.90 -1.33 1.79
N ASP A 209 -22.25 -0.81 2.81
CA ASP A 209 -22.22 0.61 3.11
C ASP A 209 -21.31 1.32 2.07
N SER A 210 -21.96 2.06 1.16
CA SER A 210 -21.24 2.74 0.07
C SER A 210 -20.40 3.92 0.53
N GLU A 211 -20.69 4.51 1.69
CA GLU A 211 -19.91 5.62 2.25
C GLU A 211 -18.58 5.13 2.83
N LYS A 212 -18.61 3.94 3.45
CA LYS A 212 -17.40 3.30 3.99
C LYS A 212 -16.57 2.57 2.94
N CYS A 213 -17.19 2.11 1.86
CA CYS A 213 -16.52 1.27 0.89
C CYS A 213 -15.46 2.03 0.09
N ILE A 214 -14.22 1.59 0.20
CA ILE A 214 -13.06 2.17 -0.50
C ILE A 214 -12.77 1.55 -1.87
N ASN A 215 -13.64 0.70 -2.39
CA ASN A 215 -13.50 -0.01 -3.68
C ASN A 215 -12.21 -0.84 -3.83
N CYS A 216 -11.67 -1.35 -2.73
CA CYS A 216 -10.42 -2.13 -2.72
C CYS A 216 -10.56 -3.55 -3.29
N MET A 217 -11.77 -4.01 -3.55
CA MET A 217 -12.08 -5.36 -4.05
C MET A 217 -11.61 -6.54 -3.17
N ALA A 218 -11.24 -6.32 -1.91
CA ALA A 218 -10.87 -7.40 -0.98
C ALA A 218 -11.96 -8.50 -0.91
N CYS A 219 -13.23 -8.11 -0.91
CA CYS A 219 -14.36 -9.04 -0.91
C CYS A 219 -14.40 -9.94 -2.15
N ARG A 220 -13.98 -9.45 -3.33
CA ARG A 220 -13.87 -10.24 -4.56
C ARG A 220 -12.72 -11.24 -4.46
N PHE A 221 -11.53 -10.79 -4.08
CA PHE A 221 -10.35 -11.65 -4.00
C PHE A 221 -10.46 -12.73 -2.93
N ALA A 222 -11.16 -12.45 -1.83
CA ALA A 222 -11.37 -13.40 -0.76
C ALA A 222 -12.54 -14.37 -1.01
N CYS A 223 -13.39 -14.13 -2.00
CA CYS A 223 -14.57 -14.95 -2.26
C CYS A 223 -14.22 -16.26 -2.94
N PRO A 224 -14.41 -17.43 -2.29
CA PRO A 224 -14.05 -18.73 -2.87
C PRO A 224 -14.93 -19.15 -4.05
N THR A 225 -16.12 -18.56 -4.15
CA THR A 225 -17.09 -18.86 -5.23
C THR A 225 -17.17 -17.76 -6.27
N TYR A 226 -16.31 -16.72 -6.15
CA TYR A 226 -16.31 -15.57 -7.06
C TYR A 226 -17.67 -14.87 -7.19
N ALA A 227 -18.49 -14.88 -6.12
CA ALA A 227 -19.82 -14.27 -6.13
C ALA A 227 -19.80 -12.73 -6.25
N TRP A 228 -18.73 -12.05 -5.81
CA TRP A 228 -18.59 -10.60 -5.94
C TRP A 228 -18.07 -10.20 -7.32
N GLN A 229 -18.85 -9.40 -8.03
CA GLN A 229 -18.54 -8.86 -9.34
C GLN A 229 -18.39 -7.33 -9.27
N PHE A 230 -17.52 -6.79 -10.09
CA PHE A 230 -17.27 -5.35 -10.21
C PHE A 230 -17.24 -5.01 -11.70
N ASP A 231 -18.11 -4.09 -12.10
CA ASP A 231 -18.05 -3.56 -13.47
C ASP A 231 -16.89 -2.53 -13.55
N THR A 232 -15.84 -2.97 -14.18
CA THR A 232 -14.65 -2.15 -14.42
C THR A 232 -14.48 -1.80 -15.90
N THR A 233 -15.45 -2.11 -16.76
CA THR A 233 -15.33 -2.03 -18.22
C THR A 233 -14.89 -0.65 -18.70
N ALA A 234 -15.60 0.40 -18.31
CA ALA A 234 -15.28 1.76 -18.74
C ALA A 234 -13.94 2.28 -18.17
N VAL A 235 -13.67 1.97 -16.89
CA VAL A 235 -12.41 2.34 -16.23
C VAL A 235 -11.24 1.60 -16.87
N ARG A 236 -11.41 0.31 -17.14
CA ARG A 236 -10.41 -0.54 -17.78
C ARG A 236 -10.05 -0.02 -19.16
N ALA A 237 -11.04 0.23 -20.04
CA ALA A 237 -10.82 0.74 -21.39
C ALA A 237 -10.03 2.07 -21.34
N CYS A 238 -10.44 3.02 -20.51
CA CYS A 238 -9.76 4.30 -20.36
C CYS A 238 -8.31 4.14 -19.86
N LEU A 239 -8.07 3.24 -18.91
CA LEU A 239 -6.73 3.01 -18.36
C LEU A 239 -5.82 2.34 -19.40
N GLU A 240 -6.30 1.31 -20.08
CA GLU A 240 -5.54 0.57 -21.10
C GLU A 240 -5.19 1.45 -22.30
N GLU A 241 -6.10 2.33 -22.72
CA GLU A 241 -5.86 3.29 -23.81
C GLU A 241 -4.76 4.30 -23.46
N ASN A 242 -4.74 4.82 -22.23
CA ASN A 242 -3.91 5.97 -21.88
C ASN A 242 -2.64 5.63 -21.09
N PHE A 243 -2.54 4.44 -20.48
CA PHE A 243 -1.47 4.11 -19.54
C PHE A 243 -0.85 2.73 -19.78
N SER A 244 -0.92 2.19 -21.01
CA SER A 244 -0.37 0.87 -21.36
C SER A 244 1.16 0.83 -21.45
N ALA A 245 1.81 1.97 -21.71
CA ALA A 245 3.26 2.02 -21.80
C ALA A 245 3.93 1.65 -20.46
N ARG A 246 5.02 0.84 -20.54
CA ARG A 246 5.80 0.48 -19.35
C ARG A 246 6.44 1.74 -18.74
N ARG A 247 6.16 1.99 -17.48
CA ARG A 247 6.80 3.06 -16.69
C ARG A 247 7.96 2.50 -15.88
N ALA A 248 8.97 3.34 -15.63
CA ALA A 248 10.04 3.03 -14.69
C ALA A 248 9.54 3.09 -13.25
N VAL A 249 10.18 2.33 -12.36
CA VAL A 249 10.02 2.51 -10.92
C VAL A 249 10.77 3.77 -10.51
N GLU A 250 10.07 4.70 -9.90
CA GLU A 250 10.64 5.95 -9.38
C GLU A 250 10.95 5.79 -7.89
N TRP A 251 12.06 6.37 -7.44
CA TRP A 251 12.43 6.38 -6.04
C TRP A 251 13.20 7.65 -5.66
N PHE A 252 13.12 7.99 -4.38
CA PHE A 252 13.67 9.18 -3.75
C PHE A 252 14.27 8.77 -2.41
N ALA A 253 15.50 9.17 -2.13
CA ALA A 253 16.17 8.95 -0.85
C ALA A 253 17.16 10.07 -0.59
N GLU A 254 17.45 10.29 0.71
CA GLU A 254 18.44 11.28 1.16
C GLU A 254 19.87 10.91 0.76
#